data_1c323082bdebc41e293d0cd86b707c6d
#
_entry.id   1c323082bdebc41e293d0cd86b707c6d
#
_cell.length_a   1.000
_cell.length_b   1.000
_cell.length_c   1.000
_cell.angle_alpha   90.00
_cell.angle_beta   90.00
_cell.angle_gamma   90.00
#
_symmetry.space_group_name_H-M   'P 1'
#
loop_
_entity.id
_entity.type
_entity.pdbx_description
1 polymer ?
#
loop_
_entity_poly.entity_id
_entity_poly.type
_entity_poly.pdbx_seq_one_letter_code
_entity_poly.pdbx_strand_id
1 'polypeptide(L)'
;HRFQISSGHNRWSIHSLNTANHLMLETHRGAPHVVINDQDAADLGVEDNEEVRVYNDQGEFFVPALISPSAQPGQVVMYNGFEPYQFTDWKSPNDAEPGMIKWLHMAGGYGHLKYWGTQWQPCPVMRNTYASIEKIQGSE
;
A
#
# COMPACT_ATOMS: atom_id res chain seq x y z
N HIS A 1 -10.05 5.65 -10.70
CA HIS A 1 -9.03 4.69 -10.24
C HIS A 1 -9.40 3.28 -10.72
N ARG A 2 -8.47 2.64 -11.42
CA ARG A 2 -8.74 1.37 -12.14
C ARG A 2 -8.50 0.14 -11.25
N PHE A 3 -7.51 0.20 -10.35
CA PHE A 3 -7.04 -0.98 -9.66
C PHE A 3 -7.59 -1.07 -8.24
N GLN A 4 -8.15 -2.22 -7.91
CA GLN A 4 -8.50 -2.53 -6.53
C GLN A 4 -7.25 -2.96 -5.77
N ILE A 5 -6.92 -2.26 -4.68
CA ILE A 5 -5.83 -2.68 -3.81
C ILE A 5 -6.35 -3.79 -2.89
N SER A 6 -5.66 -4.91 -2.93
CA SER A 6 -5.85 -6.02 -2.01
C SER A 6 -4.62 -6.15 -1.12
N SER A 7 -4.86 -6.38 0.15
CA SER A 7 -3.78 -6.61 1.10
C SER A 7 -3.88 -8.00 1.71
N GLY A 8 -2.74 -8.55 2.03
CA GLY A 8 -2.64 -9.84 2.67
C GLY A 8 -1.45 -9.92 3.61
N HIS A 9 -1.38 -10.99 4.38
CA HIS A 9 -0.21 -11.27 5.19
C HIS A 9 0.92 -11.80 4.33
N ASN A 10 2.10 -11.26 4.59
CA ASN A 10 3.31 -11.82 4.04
C ASN A 10 3.54 -13.23 4.60
N ARG A 11 4.02 -14.15 3.77
CA ARG A 11 4.28 -15.52 4.17
C ARG A 11 5.35 -15.66 5.27
N TRP A 12 6.29 -14.73 5.32
CA TRP A 12 7.48 -14.83 6.14
C TRP A 12 7.51 -13.88 7.33
N SER A 13 6.48 -13.06 7.49
CA SER A 13 6.37 -12.11 8.58
C SER A 13 5.00 -12.18 9.26
N ILE A 14 4.97 -11.77 10.52
CA ILE A 14 3.72 -11.59 11.26
C ILE A 14 3.57 -10.08 11.47
N HIS A 15 2.71 -9.46 10.67
CA HIS A 15 2.59 -8.00 10.62
C HIS A 15 3.98 -7.37 10.37
N SER A 16 4.41 -6.43 11.20
CA SER A 16 5.74 -5.80 11.10
C SER A 16 6.88 -6.63 11.69
N LEU A 17 6.59 -7.78 12.32
CA LEU A 17 7.65 -8.65 12.82
C LEU A 17 8.47 -9.21 11.67
N ASN A 18 9.77 -9.09 11.79
CA ASN A 18 10.77 -9.53 10.81
C ASN A 18 10.86 -8.74 9.50
N THR A 19 10.00 -7.75 9.27
CA THR A 19 10.08 -6.95 8.02
C THR A 19 11.35 -6.10 7.92
N ALA A 20 12.04 -5.88 9.03
CA ALA A 20 13.35 -5.24 9.07
C ALA A 20 14.54 -6.23 8.99
N ASN A 21 14.27 -7.54 9.04
CA ASN A 21 15.32 -8.56 8.97
C ASN A 21 15.78 -8.71 7.51
N HIS A 22 17.08 -8.46 7.25
CA HIS A 22 17.64 -8.50 5.90
C HIS A 22 17.51 -9.88 5.23
N LEU A 23 17.64 -10.98 5.98
CA LEU A 23 17.47 -12.32 5.43
C LEU A 23 16.04 -12.58 4.96
N MET A 24 15.06 -12.00 5.66
CA MET A 24 13.68 -12.06 5.23
C MET A 24 13.43 -11.15 4.03
N LEU A 25 13.98 -9.94 4.04
CA LEU A 25 13.86 -9.03 2.91
C LEU A 25 14.48 -9.58 1.62
N GLU A 26 15.61 -10.31 1.71
CA GLU A 26 16.21 -10.98 0.56
C GLU A 26 15.24 -11.98 -0.10
N THR A 27 14.39 -12.64 0.67
CA THR A 27 13.34 -13.55 0.12
C THR A 27 12.24 -12.77 -0.62
N HIS A 28 12.18 -11.45 -0.44
CA HIS A 28 11.24 -10.51 -1.04
C HIS A 28 11.94 -9.47 -1.92
N ARG A 29 13.04 -9.83 -2.55
CA ARG A 29 13.81 -8.92 -3.42
C ARG A 29 14.35 -7.67 -2.68
N GLY A 30 14.48 -7.72 -1.37
CA GLY A 30 15.07 -6.68 -0.55
C GLY A 30 14.15 -5.51 -0.17
N ALA A 31 12.93 -5.44 -0.68
CA ALA A 31 12.01 -4.32 -0.46
C ALA A 31 10.54 -4.73 -0.54
N PRO A 32 9.60 -3.89 -0.04
CA PRO A 32 8.19 -4.02 -0.37
C PRO A 32 7.96 -3.96 -1.88
N HIS A 33 6.96 -4.67 -2.37
CA HIS A 33 6.57 -4.66 -3.78
C HIS A 33 5.05 -4.59 -3.90
N VAL A 34 4.57 -3.96 -4.96
CA VAL A 34 3.19 -4.10 -5.40
C VAL A 34 3.12 -5.18 -6.49
N VAL A 35 2.30 -6.19 -6.29
CA VAL A 35 2.11 -7.25 -7.27
C VAL A 35 1.07 -6.80 -8.29
N ILE A 36 1.46 -6.78 -9.57
CA ILE A 36 0.64 -6.35 -10.69
C ILE A 36 0.49 -7.52 -11.67
N ASN A 37 -0.71 -7.70 -12.20
CA ASN A 37 -0.94 -8.69 -13.24
C ASN A 37 -0.10 -8.36 -14.49
N ASP A 38 0.37 -9.38 -15.19
CA ASP A 38 1.24 -9.24 -16.37
C ASP A 38 0.58 -8.48 -17.53
N GLN A 39 -0.73 -8.67 -17.75
CA GLN A 39 -1.47 -7.92 -18.78
C GLN A 39 -1.63 -6.45 -18.38
N ASP A 40 -1.97 -6.19 -17.13
CA ASP A 40 -2.08 -4.82 -16.63
C ASP A 40 -0.74 -4.08 -16.64
N ALA A 41 0.34 -4.77 -16.32
CA ALA A 41 1.68 -4.21 -16.39
C ALA A 41 2.08 -3.86 -17.85
N ALA A 42 1.76 -4.73 -18.79
CA ALA A 42 1.99 -4.45 -20.21
C ALA A 42 1.19 -3.24 -20.70
N ASP A 43 -0.09 -3.13 -20.30
CA ASP A 43 -0.93 -1.98 -20.62
C ASP A 43 -0.40 -0.65 -20.05
N LEU A 44 0.24 -0.71 -18.89
CA LEU A 44 0.84 0.44 -18.21
C LEU A 44 2.26 0.75 -18.72
N GLY A 45 2.89 -0.16 -19.47
CA GLY A 45 4.28 -0.06 -19.86
C GLY A 45 5.26 -0.19 -18.71
N VAL A 46 4.88 -0.91 -17.66
CA VAL A 46 5.67 -1.12 -16.43
C VAL A 46 6.45 -2.43 -16.54
N GLU A 47 7.74 -2.38 -16.22
CA GLU A 47 8.62 -3.53 -16.17
C GLU A 47 8.76 -4.09 -14.75
N ASP A 48 9.20 -5.36 -14.65
CA ASP A 48 9.43 -6.00 -13.36
C ASP A 48 10.56 -5.30 -12.60
N ASN A 49 10.37 -5.05 -11.30
CA ASN A 49 11.23 -4.24 -10.44
C ASN A 49 11.28 -2.72 -10.75
N GLU A 50 10.50 -2.25 -11.67
CA GLU A 50 10.41 -0.82 -11.91
C GLU A 50 9.62 -0.13 -10.80
N GLU A 51 10.09 1.02 -10.32
CA GLU A 51 9.37 1.79 -9.33
C GLU A 51 8.15 2.46 -9.96
N VAL A 52 6.99 2.29 -9.34
CA VAL A 52 5.72 2.86 -9.78
C VAL A 52 5.14 3.76 -8.71
N ARG A 53 4.39 4.74 -9.14
CA ARG A 53 3.53 5.55 -8.29
C ARG A 53 2.15 4.90 -8.20
N VAL A 54 1.71 4.62 -6.99
CA VAL A 54 0.35 4.15 -6.68
C VAL A 54 -0.37 5.28 -5.98
N TYR A 55 -1.51 5.74 -6.52
CA TYR A 55 -2.17 6.93 -6.00
C TYR A 55 -3.69 6.90 -6.14
N ASN A 56 -4.35 7.66 -5.31
CA ASN A 56 -5.78 7.93 -5.36
C ASN A 56 -6.08 9.33 -4.77
N ASP A 57 -7.36 9.62 -4.52
CA ASP A 57 -7.78 10.91 -3.97
C ASP A 57 -7.35 11.14 -2.52
N GLN A 58 -6.86 10.11 -1.83
CA GLN A 58 -6.40 10.20 -0.44
C GLN A 58 -4.91 10.52 -0.35
N GLY A 59 -4.12 9.94 -1.25
CA GLY A 59 -2.68 10.10 -1.26
C GLY A 59 -1.98 9.20 -2.24
N GLU A 60 -0.69 9.02 -2.03
CA GLU A 60 0.19 8.28 -2.93
C GLU A 60 1.31 7.58 -2.17
N PHE A 61 1.86 6.56 -2.78
CA PHE A 61 3.12 5.94 -2.37
C PHE A 61 3.88 5.41 -3.58
N PHE A 62 5.18 5.16 -3.37
CA PHE A 62 6.09 4.69 -4.39
C PHE A 62 6.65 3.33 -4.00
N VAL A 63 6.65 2.40 -4.95
CA VAL A 63 7.03 1.02 -4.64
C VAL A 63 7.44 0.29 -5.92
N PRO A 64 8.44 -0.60 -5.87
CA PRO A 64 8.77 -1.45 -7.00
C PRO A 64 7.61 -2.38 -7.39
N ALA A 65 7.41 -2.55 -8.67
CA ALA A 65 6.43 -3.50 -9.22
C ALA A 65 6.99 -4.93 -9.20
N LEU A 66 6.15 -5.89 -8.82
CA LEU A 66 6.38 -7.31 -9.03
C LEU A 66 5.34 -7.81 -10.02
N ILE A 67 5.78 -8.14 -11.23
CA ILE A 67 4.86 -8.61 -12.27
C ILE A 67 4.61 -10.10 -12.09
N SER A 68 3.36 -10.46 -11.95
CA SER A 68 2.98 -11.85 -11.73
C SER A 68 1.56 -12.16 -12.22
N PRO A 69 1.36 -13.27 -12.91
CA PRO A 69 0.02 -13.74 -13.29
C PRO A 69 -0.81 -14.21 -12.09
N SER A 70 -0.23 -14.21 -10.88
CA SER A 70 -0.96 -14.55 -9.64
C SER A 70 -1.94 -13.48 -9.18
N ALA A 71 -1.74 -12.22 -9.59
CA ALA A 71 -2.72 -11.17 -9.39
C ALA A 71 -3.79 -11.25 -10.48
N GLN A 72 -5.04 -10.95 -10.14
CA GLN A 72 -6.10 -10.87 -11.14
C GLN A 72 -6.02 -9.53 -11.89
N PRO A 73 -6.37 -9.49 -13.19
CA PRO A 73 -6.47 -8.23 -13.92
C PRO A 73 -7.39 -7.23 -13.19
N GLY A 74 -6.94 -5.98 -13.09
CA GLY A 74 -7.66 -4.93 -12.36
C GLY A 74 -7.48 -4.99 -10.84
N GLN A 75 -6.72 -5.94 -10.31
CA GLN A 75 -6.38 -6.05 -8.90
C GLN A 75 -4.86 -5.97 -8.71
N VAL A 76 -4.45 -5.25 -7.70
CA VAL A 76 -3.06 -5.24 -7.25
C VAL A 76 -2.96 -5.70 -5.81
N VAL A 77 -1.87 -6.41 -5.50
CA VAL A 77 -1.67 -6.94 -4.17
C VAL A 77 -0.47 -6.24 -3.52
N MET A 78 -0.74 -5.68 -2.34
CA MET A 78 0.29 -5.09 -1.50
C MET A 78 0.27 -5.78 -0.15
N TYR A 79 1.34 -6.50 0.18
CA TYR A 79 1.43 -7.16 1.47
C TYR A 79 1.59 -6.15 2.60
N ASN A 80 0.90 -6.41 3.70
CA ASN A 80 0.96 -5.55 4.87
C ASN A 80 2.22 -5.81 5.73
N GLY A 81 2.44 -4.95 6.71
CA GLY A 81 3.46 -5.13 7.73
C GLY A 81 4.77 -4.40 7.47
N PHE A 82 4.92 -3.76 6.34
CA PHE A 82 6.08 -2.92 6.07
C PHE A 82 5.93 -1.54 6.73
N GLU A 83 7.05 -1.03 7.22
CA GLU A 83 7.11 0.26 7.90
C GLU A 83 7.33 1.42 6.90
N PRO A 84 6.84 2.63 7.19
CA PRO A 84 6.94 3.76 6.26
C PRO A 84 8.37 4.06 5.80
N TYR A 85 9.40 3.86 6.64
CA TYR A 85 10.79 4.11 6.26
C TYR A 85 11.32 3.18 5.16
N GLN A 86 10.61 2.09 4.85
CA GLN A 86 10.94 1.15 3.78
C GLN A 86 10.44 1.59 2.40
N PHE A 87 9.71 2.70 2.36
CA PHE A 87 9.16 3.29 1.14
C PHE A 87 9.82 4.63 0.83
N THR A 88 9.84 5.00 -0.42
CA THR A 88 10.32 6.30 -0.88
C THR A 88 9.55 7.43 -0.20
N ASP A 89 10.27 8.44 0.28
CA ASP A 89 9.72 9.59 1.00
C ASP A 89 8.85 9.26 2.22
N TRP A 90 9.02 8.06 2.79
CA TRP A 90 8.20 7.56 3.92
C TRP A 90 6.71 7.43 3.60
N LYS A 91 6.34 7.53 2.34
CA LYS A 91 4.96 7.37 1.88
C LYS A 91 4.64 5.89 1.71
N SER A 92 3.74 5.41 2.52
CA SER A 92 3.36 4.00 2.58
C SER A 92 1.94 3.76 2.03
N PRO A 93 1.53 2.53 1.83
CA PRO A 93 0.17 2.21 1.42
C PRO A 93 -0.92 2.82 2.33
N ASN A 94 -0.60 3.08 3.60
CA ASN A 94 -1.53 3.74 4.52
C ASN A 94 -1.92 5.16 4.09
N ASP A 95 -1.08 5.83 3.30
CA ASP A 95 -1.36 7.18 2.81
C ASP A 95 -2.44 7.17 1.72
N ALA A 96 -2.55 6.08 0.98
CA ALA A 96 -3.58 5.87 -0.05
C ALA A 96 -4.84 5.18 0.48
N GLU A 97 -4.83 4.72 1.73
CA GLU A 97 -6.00 4.13 2.34
C GLU A 97 -6.94 5.19 2.88
N PRO A 98 -8.23 5.12 2.53
CA PRO A 98 -9.23 5.93 3.20
C PRO A 98 -9.36 5.41 4.63
N GLY A 99 -8.50 5.88 5.50
CA GLY A 99 -8.69 5.68 6.92
C GLY A 99 -10.09 6.10 7.28
N MET A 100 -10.73 5.41 8.21
CA MET A 100 -11.98 5.91 8.75
C MET A 100 -11.67 7.20 9.48
N ILE A 101 -11.79 8.30 8.77
CA ILE A 101 -11.61 9.62 9.34
C ILE A 101 -12.69 9.81 10.38
N LYS A 102 -12.22 9.70 11.52
CA LYS A 102 -12.97 10.06 12.66
C LYS A 102 -12.71 11.51 12.86
N TRP A 103 -13.77 12.24 12.97
CA TRP A 103 -13.69 13.56 13.48
C TRP A 103 -13.00 13.49 14.84
N LEU A 104 -11.75 13.90 14.87
CA LEU A 104 -11.02 14.01 16.11
C LEU A 104 -11.48 15.30 16.78
N HIS A 105 -12.35 15.17 17.74
CA HIS A 105 -12.64 16.28 18.63
C HIS A 105 -11.67 16.25 19.79
N MET A 106 -10.94 17.31 19.99
CA MET A 106 -10.30 17.56 21.26
C MET A 106 -11.39 17.76 22.30
N ALA A 107 -11.62 16.78 23.13
CA ALA A 107 -12.59 16.84 24.21
C ALA A 107 -11.88 16.86 25.56
N GLY A 108 -12.20 17.86 26.36
CA GLY A 108 -11.68 18.01 27.72
C GLY A 108 -10.34 18.72 27.79
N GLY A 109 -10.03 19.30 28.94
CA GLY A 109 -8.87 20.13 29.18
C GLY A 109 -7.50 19.45 29.13
N TYR A 110 -7.44 18.19 28.71
CA TYR A 110 -6.21 17.39 28.67
C TYR A 110 -5.79 16.97 27.26
N GLY A 111 -6.38 17.54 26.22
CA GLY A 111 -6.05 17.20 24.85
C GLY A 111 -6.40 15.77 24.45
N HIS A 112 -7.32 15.12 25.12
CA HIS A 112 -7.79 13.81 24.74
C HIS A 112 -8.55 13.86 23.43
N LEU A 113 -8.10 13.07 22.48
CA LEU A 113 -8.77 12.88 21.21
C LEU A 113 -9.97 11.95 21.41
N LYS A 114 -11.15 12.45 21.08
CA LYS A 114 -12.36 11.64 21.13
C LYS A 114 -12.74 11.21 19.73
N TYR A 115 -12.81 9.91 19.52
CA TYR A 115 -13.32 9.35 18.29
C TYR A 115 -14.85 9.41 18.26
N TRP A 116 -15.39 10.06 17.28
CA TRP A 116 -16.77 9.86 16.91
C TRP A 116 -16.81 8.79 15.83
N GLY A 117 -17.02 7.56 16.22
CA GLY A 117 -17.24 6.48 15.28
C GLY A 117 -18.64 6.60 14.70
N THR A 118 -18.74 6.88 13.43
CA THR A 118 -19.99 6.70 12.68
C THR A 118 -20.24 5.23 12.35
N GLN A 119 -19.24 4.40 12.58
CA GLN A 119 -19.34 2.96 12.40
C GLN A 119 -18.96 2.24 13.68
N TRP A 120 -19.73 1.24 13.99
CA TRP A 120 -19.55 0.39 15.16
C TRP A 120 -18.25 -0.42 15.14
N GLN A 121 -17.76 -0.76 13.96
CA GLN A 121 -16.52 -1.49 13.79
C GLN A 121 -15.57 -0.74 12.87
N PRO A 122 -14.29 -0.59 13.26
CA PRO A 122 -13.26 -0.25 12.31
C PRO A 122 -13.15 -1.40 11.32
N CYS A 123 -13.75 -1.26 10.16
CA CYS A 123 -13.49 -2.15 9.05
C CYS A 123 -12.16 -1.74 8.43
N PRO A 124 -11.20 -2.64 8.27
CA PRO A 124 -10.08 -2.39 7.40
C PRO A 124 -10.63 -2.21 5.98
N VAL A 125 -10.51 -1.01 5.47
CA VAL A 125 -11.07 -0.61 4.17
C VAL A 125 -10.19 -1.05 3.02
N MET A 126 -9.08 -1.74 3.31
CA MET A 126 -8.10 -2.23 2.35
C MET A 126 -8.69 -3.04 1.18
N ARG A 127 -9.87 -3.58 1.34
CA ARG A 127 -10.53 -4.37 0.28
C ARG A 127 -11.40 -3.55 -0.66
N ASN A 128 -11.62 -2.28 -0.35
CA ASN A 128 -12.44 -1.38 -1.14
C ASN A 128 -11.68 -0.14 -1.60
N THR A 129 -10.36 -0.13 -1.43
CA THR A 129 -9.52 0.96 -1.89
C THR A 129 -9.19 0.75 -3.36
N TYR A 130 -9.45 1.76 -4.15
CA TYR A 130 -9.06 1.80 -5.54
C TYR A 130 -7.92 2.81 -5.72
N ALA A 131 -7.01 2.49 -6.62
CA ALA A 131 -5.89 3.34 -6.98
C ALA A 131 -5.63 3.33 -8.48
N SER A 132 -4.90 4.30 -8.92
CA SER A 132 -4.26 4.35 -10.23
C SER A 132 -2.79 4.02 -10.05
N ILE A 133 -2.19 3.47 -11.08
CA ILE A 133 -0.76 3.16 -11.13
C ILE A 133 -0.19 3.83 -12.36
N GLU A 134 0.95 4.45 -12.18
CA GLU A 134 1.70 5.03 -13.29
C GLU A 134 3.20 4.78 -13.13
N LYS A 135 3.84 4.64 -14.27
CA LYS A 135 5.30 4.59 -14.36
C LYS A 135 5.87 5.94 -13.95
N ILE A 136 6.90 5.92 -13.13
CA ILE A 136 7.63 7.14 -12.80
C ILE A 136 8.49 7.49 -14.02
N GLN A 137 8.17 8.61 -14.67
CA GLN A 137 9.03 9.14 -15.72
C GLN A 137 10.34 9.55 -15.07
N GLY A 138 11.42 8.90 -15.44
CA GLY A 138 12.75 9.24 -14.96
C GLY A 138 13.01 10.72 -15.22
N SER A 139 13.41 11.46 -14.21
CA SER A 139 14.08 12.73 -14.39
C SER A 139 15.37 12.44 -15.15
N GLU A 140 15.41 12.81 -16.44
CA GLU A 140 16.65 12.92 -17.20
C GLU A 140 17.65 13.82 -16.47
#